data_a6810b4281f8bb87f1e3398fd5a348ee
#
_entry.id   a6810b4281f8bb87f1e3398fd5a348ee
#
_cell.length_a   1.000
_cell.length_b   1.000
_cell.length_c   1.000
_cell.angle_alpha   90.00
_cell.angle_beta   90.00
_cell.angle_gamma   90.00
#
_symmetry.space_group_name_H-M   'P 1'
#
loop_
_entity.id
_entity.type
_entity.pdbx_description
1 polymer ?
#
loop_
_entity_poly.entity_id
_entity_poly.type
_entity_poly.pdbx_seq_one_letter_code
_entity_poly.pdbx_strand_id
1 'polypeptide(L)'
;MLRQKPELNIIYISERMRHSLQPVARSSLTAVVAPMGYGKTTAINWYLNERGREGAAVLRVSIYSANRAVFWKSLQKAFAQAGLTVLEGYECPTDASGAALLLDDLCTALAGEREIDLFLDDFHLLRDEQAAAFLCALANRLPGNAHLVVASRNDFLPQGEILRLGQRLHRVGADQLRLNEKELSAYVRRCGMELTEPQRETLLHSCEGWFSAIYLNLHALAERGTLLPTSSDIYAMFTAAMIESLSPQRQEFLAVMGLADEFTVEMASAVTRMPDAEQVLLALTRQNAFVTRLPDGESFRFHHMMKECAERLFAQLPAPRQAAVWERYGRWYEARRQYLPALRAYEKCGDYDAALHIIEEDAGILLASLGPAELLERLGRCPVDALKRHPLAILVLMRRMFTCQQIPKMMELKALLEAAVREHPELPAQERGNLLGECDLILSFLMYNDITRMSRLHRSASRQMTRPAVTLRNSGSWTFGSPSVLMMYYRAPGELGKELAEMYECMPHYYKITQGHGQGAELVMDAEAAFMQGHFERAVLLLERARVRAASCGQENMALCCDFLALRLSLCGQ
;
A
#
# COMPACT_ATOMS: atom_id res chain seq x y z
N MET A 1 -32.56 4.93 -45.17
CA MET A 1 -31.17 5.03 -44.73
C MET A 1 -31.10 4.59 -43.27
N LEU A 2 -30.48 3.46 -42.98
CA LEU A 2 -30.20 3.05 -41.60
C LEU A 2 -29.27 4.12 -40.98
N ARG A 3 -29.77 4.91 -40.00
CA ARG A 3 -28.91 5.82 -39.25
C ARG A 3 -27.87 4.97 -38.54
N GLN A 4 -26.60 5.13 -38.87
CA GLN A 4 -25.50 4.54 -38.09
C GLN A 4 -25.63 4.96 -36.64
N LYS A 5 -25.46 4.01 -35.72
CA LYS A 5 -25.48 4.28 -34.27
C LYS A 5 -24.34 5.26 -33.96
N PRO A 6 -24.59 6.34 -33.21
CA PRO A 6 -23.52 7.30 -32.86
C PRO A 6 -22.36 6.62 -32.15
N GLU A 7 -21.14 6.97 -32.51
CA GLU A 7 -19.93 6.48 -31.85
C GLU A 7 -19.44 7.54 -30.85
N LEU A 8 -19.79 7.37 -29.58
CA LEU A 8 -19.47 8.34 -28.53
C LEU A 8 -18.08 8.12 -27.89
N ASN A 9 -17.47 6.94 -28.10
CA ASN A 9 -16.18 6.57 -27.48
C ASN A 9 -14.97 7.11 -28.26
N ILE A 10 -15.10 8.26 -28.89
CA ILE A 10 -14.04 8.89 -29.67
C ILE A 10 -13.20 9.77 -28.73
N ILE A 11 -11.88 9.54 -28.71
CA ILE A 11 -10.94 10.45 -28.05
C ILE A 11 -10.88 11.75 -28.84
N TYR A 12 -11.30 12.84 -28.22
CA TYR A 12 -11.26 14.17 -28.82
C TYR A 12 -10.28 15.07 -28.06
N ILE A 13 -9.21 15.49 -28.73
CA ILE A 13 -8.22 16.44 -28.21
C ILE A 13 -8.20 17.64 -29.14
N SER A 14 -8.57 18.80 -28.61
CA SER A 14 -8.59 20.05 -29.38
C SER A 14 -7.17 20.60 -29.57
N GLU A 15 -6.99 21.50 -30.52
CA GLU A 15 -5.71 22.19 -30.73
C GLU A 15 -5.29 22.99 -29.49
N ARG A 16 -6.23 23.60 -28.80
CA ARG A 16 -5.96 24.34 -27.56
C ARG A 16 -5.44 23.43 -26.47
N MET A 17 -6.03 22.22 -26.30
CA MET A 17 -5.53 21.20 -25.36
C MET A 17 -4.12 20.72 -25.75
N ARG A 18 -3.87 20.50 -27.05
CA ARG A 18 -2.53 20.12 -27.54
C ARG A 18 -1.49 21.16 -27.18
N HIS A 19 -1.78 22.45 -27.41
CA HIS A 19 -0.87 23.54 -27.04
C HIS A 19 -0.64 23.62 -25.53
N SER A 20 -1.67 23.38 -24.71
CA SER A 20 -1.52 23.39 -23.25
C SER A 20 -0.67 22.24 -22.71
N LEU A 21 -0.49 21.16 -23.48
CA LEU A 21 0.34 20.01 -23.10
C LEU A 21 1.78 20.09 -23.63
N GLN A 22 2.08 20.96 -24.59
CA GLN A 22 3.45 21.08 -25.14
C GLN A 22 4.54 21.36 -24.08
N PRO A 23 4.30 22.21 -23.05
CA PRO A 23 5.32 22.47 -22.03
C PRO A 23 5.70 21.28 -21.16
N VAL A 24 4.92 20.17 -21.17
CA VAL A 24 5.22 18.96 -20.40
C VAL A 24 6.65 18.47 -20.63
N ALA A 25 7.09 18.40 -21.89
CA ALA A 25 8.44 17.95 -22.28
C ALA A 25 9.57 18.94 -21.91
N ARG A 26 9.27 20.05 -21.26
CA ARG A 26 10.26 21.07 -20.84
C ARG A 26 10.17 21.36 -19.34
N SER A 27 9.26 20.70 -18.65
CA SER A 27 8.99 20.92 -17.23
C SER A 27 9.41 19.70 -16.42
N SER A 28 10.07 19.90 -15.29
CA SER A 28 10.39 18.78 -14.38
C SER A 28 9.12 18.21 -13.76
N LEU A 29 8.13 19.06 -13.47
CA LEU A 29 6.83 18.67 -12.94
C LEU A 29 5.69 19.31 -13.74
N THR A 30 4.77 18.49 -14.21
CA THR A 30 3.47 18.96 -14.73
C THR A 30 2.36 18.53 -13.78
N ALA A 31 1.69 19.49 -13.15
CA ALA A 31 0.53 19.26 -12.30
C ALA A 31 -0.77 19.47 -13.10
N VAL A 32 -1.51 18.39 -13.32
CA VAL A 32 -2.80 18.41 -14.02
C VAL A 32 -3.92 18.35 -12.98
N VAL A 33 -4.47 19.49 -12.61
CA VAL A 33 -5.42 19.63 -11.50
C VAL A 33 -6.77 20.10 -12.02
N ALA A 34 -7.75 19.21 -12.01
CA ALA A 34 -9.12 19.53 -12.36
C ALA A 34 -10.09 18.57 -11.65
N PRO A 35 -11.35 18.97 -11.42
CA PRO A 35 -12.36 18.07 -10.88
C PRO A 35 -12.52 16.80 -11.72
N MET A 36 -13.32 15.87 -11.21
CA MET A 36 -13.61 14.62 -11.91
C MET A 36 -14.31 14.90 -13.25
N GLY A 37 -14.03 14.05 -14.24
CA GLY A 37 -14.73 14.09 -15.53
C GLY A 37 -14.26 15.16 -16.52
N TYR A 38 -13.21 15.91 -16.22
CA TYR A 38 -12.62 16.89 -17.15
C TYR A 38 -11.67 16.29 -18.20
N GLY A 39 -11.50 14.96 -18.23
CA GLY A 39 -10.68 14.28 -19.23
C GLY A 39 -9.17 14.33 -18.97
N LYS A 40 -8.71 14.59 -17.73
CA LYS A 40 -7.27 14.63 -17.35
C LYS A 40 -6.50 13.42 -17.89
N THR A 41 -6.91 12.24 -17.46
CA THR A 41 -6.30 10.96 -17.83
C THR A 41 -6.27 10.75 -19.34
N THR A 42 -7.37 11.08 -20.02
CA THR A 42 -7.49 10.96 -21.49
C THR A 42 -6.53 11.89 -22.21
N ALA A 43 -6.48 13.16 -21.80
CA ALA A 43 -5.61 14.17 -22.41
C ALA A 43 -4.12 13.82 -22.22
N ILE A 44 -3.73 13.42 -21.01
CA ILE A 44 -2.35 13.03 -20.72
C ILE A 44 -1.97 11.74 -21.42
N ASN A 45 -2.81 10.70 -21.40
CA ASN A 45 -2.51 9.45 -22.12
C ASN A 45 -2.39 9.67 -23.63
N TRP A 46 -3.22 10.54 -24.21
CA TRP A 46 -3.06 10.92 -25.61
C TRP A 46 -1.67 11.54 -25.86
N TYR A 47 -1.28 12.52 -25.04
CA TYR A 47 0.02 13.19 -25.15
C TYR A 47 1.19 12.21 -25.00
N LEU A 48 1.16 11.37 -23.97
CA LEU A 48 2.20 10.39 -23.69
C LEU A 48 2.31 9.29 -24.77
N ASN A 49 1.20 8.96 -25.45
CA ASN A 49 1.24 8.06 -26.59
C ASN A 49 1.98 8.69 -27.79
N GLU A 50 1.81 9.99 -28.03
CA GLU A 50 2.60 10.70 -29.05
C GLU A 50 4.09 10.73 -28.66
N ARG A 51 4.41 11.06 -27.41
CA ARG A 51 5.79 11.01 -26.90
C ARG A 51 6.44 9.63 -27.04
N GLY A 52 5.70 8.57 -26.71
CA GLY A 52 6.17 7.21 -26.91
C GLY A 52 6.47 6.85 -28.36
N ARG A 53 5.68 7.39 -29.31
CA ARG A 53 5.95 7.24 -30.77
C ARG A 53 7.21 8.00 -31.20
N GLU A 54 7.53 9.08 -30.51
CA GLU A 54 8.75 9.87 -30.70
C GLU A 54 9.98 9.25 -30.03
N GLY A 55 9.85 8.13 -29.31
CA GLY A 55 10.93 7.37 -28.68
C GLY A 55 11.09 7.57 -27.18
N ALA A 56 10.27 8.38 -26.51
CA ALA A 56 10.32 8.54 -25.07
C ALA A 56 9.91 7.25 -24.33
N ALA A 57 10.54 6.98 -23.19
CA ALA A 57 10.10 5.94 -22.27
C ALA A 57 8.94 6.49 -21.42
N VAL A 58 7.80 5.84 -21.50
CA VAL A 58 6.60 6.27 -20.76
C VAL A 58 6.28 5.28 -19.65
N LEU A 59 6.42 5.72 -18.41
CA LEU A 59 6.06 4.98 -17.20
C LEU A 59 4.69 5.46 -16.71
N ARG A 60 3.73 4.56 -16.58
CA ARG A 60 2.36 4.89 -16.12
C ARG A 60 2.06 4.19 -14.80
N VAL A 61 1.68 4.96 -13.81
CA VAL A 61 1.26 4.48 -12.49
C VAL A 61 -0.12 5.05 -12.19
N SER A 62 -1.12 4.17 -12.12
CA SER A 62 -2.45 4.54 -11.66
C SER A 62 -2.54 4.29 -10.16
N ILE A 63 -2.91 5.32 -9.41
CA ILE A 63 -3.12 5.22 -7.97
C ILE A 63 -4.59 4.87 -7.75
N TYR A 64 -4.85 3.74 -7.10
CA TYR A 64 -6.19 3.22 -6.88
C TYR A 64 -6.46 2.87 -5.41
N SER A 65 -5.49 3.11 -4.54
CA SER A 65 -5.58 2.84 -3.12
C SER A 65 -4.89 3.95 -2.32
N ALA A 66 -5.43 4.28 -1.15
CA ALA A 66 -4.77 5.18 -0.20
C ALA A 66 -3.54 4.53 0.48
N ASN A 67 -3.30 3.25 0.24
CA ASN A 67 -2.20 2.51 0.85
C ASN A 67 -0.89 2.79 0.12
N ARG A 68 0.08 3.41 0.83
CA ARG A 68 1.40 3.74 0.30
C ARG A 68 2.20 2.51 -0.20
N ALA A 69 2.06 1.35 0.45
CA ALA A 69 2.74 0.13 0.01
C ALA A 69 2.20 -0.39 -1.34
N VAL A 70 0.89 -0.25 -1.58
CA VAL A 70 0.28 -0.58 -2.88
C VAL A 70 0.78 0.36 -3.97
N PHE A 71 0.82 1.66 -3.68
CA PHE A 71 1.40 2.66 -4.59
C PHE A 71 2.87 2.35 -4.90
N TRP A 72 3.68 2.05 -3.87
CA TRP A 72 5.08 1.72 -4.03
C TRP A 72 5.31 0.50 -4.95
N LYS A 73 4.57 -0.58 -4.74
CA LYS A 73 4.61 -1.75 -5.62
C LYS A 73 4.21 -1.44 -7.06
N SER A 74 3.22 -0.57 -7.25
CA SER A 74 2.81 -0.14 -8.59
C SER A 74 3.91 0.67 -9.28
N LEU A 75 4.61 1.52 -8.53
CA LEU A 75 5.77 2.28 -9.01
C LEU A 75 6.93 1.35 -9.39
N GLN A 76 7.31 0.41 -8.52
CA GLN A 76 8.34 -0.60 -8.79
C GLN A 76 8.04 -1.39 -10.07
N LYS A 77 6.78 -1.84 -10.23
CA LYS A 77 6.35 -2.57 -11.43
C LYS A 77 6.47 -1.72 -12.69
N ALA A 78 6.08 -0.45 -12.65
CA ALA A 78 6.19 0.45 -13.79
C ALA A 78 7.65 0.68 -14.19
N PHE A 79 8.55 0.85 -13.23
CA PHE A 79 9.99 0.99 -13.46
C PHE A 79 10.59 -0.29 -14.06
N ALA A 80 10.32 -1.45 -13.48
CA ALA A 80 10.79 -2.74 -14.00
C ALA A 80 10.31 -3.00 -15.44
N GLN A 81 9.04 -2.68 -15.76
CA GLN A 81 8.51 -2.79 -17.13
C GLN A 81 9.22 -1.87 -18.15
N ALA A 82 9.75 -0.74 -17.68
CA ALA A 82 10.58 0.16 -18.50
C ALA A 82 12.05 -0.26 -18.57
N GLY A 83 12.44 -1.37 -17.93
CA GLY A 83 13.81 -1.85 -17.83
C GLY A 83 14.67 -1.09 -16.81
N LEU A 84 14.06 -0.37 -15.87
CA LEU A 84 14.72 0.38 -14.81
C LEU A 84 14.63 -0.40 -13.49
N THR A 85 15.74 -0.97 -13.04
CA THR A 85 15.79 -1.85 -11.84
C THR A 85 16.11 -1.11 -10.55
N VAL A 86 16.35 0.21 -10.60
CA VAL A 86 16.78 1.02 -9.45
C VAL A 86 15.87 0.89 -8.23
N LEU A 87 14.57 0.65 -8.41
CA LEU A 87 13.63 0.52 -7.31
C LEU A 87 13.54 -0.90 -6.72
N GLU A 88 14.16 -1.91 -7.33
CA GLU A 88 14.07 -3.30 -6.86
C GLU A 88 14.73 -3.49 -5.49
N GLY A 89 15.81 -2.73 -5.21
CA GLY A 89 16.53 -2.76 -3.94
C GLY A 89 15.96 -1.87 -2.83
N TYR A 90 14.87 -1.14 -3.08
CA TYR A 90 14.32 -0.19 -2.13
C TYR A 90 12.95 -0.60 -1.60
N GLU A 91 12.79 -0.51 -0.30
CA GLU A 91 11.46 -0.43 0.33
C GLU A 91 10.91 1.00 0.25
N CYS A 92 9.60 1.15 0.46
CA CYS A 92 8.99 2.47 0.51
C CYS A 92 9.64 3.29 1.65
N PRO A 93 10.28 4.43 1.37
CA PRO A 93 11.00 5.19 2.39
C PRO A 93 10.05 5.67 3.49
N THR A 94 10.47 5.50 4.73
CA THR A 94 9.71 5.87 5.93
C THR A 94 10.30 7.09 6.65
N ASP A 95 11.52 7.47 6.28
CA ASP A 95 12.25 8.60 6.85
C ASP A 95 12.94 9.46 5.78
N ALA A 96 13.42 10.62 6.18
CA ALA A 96 14.02 11.60 5.30
C ALA A 96 15.39 11.14 4.73
N SER A 97 16.14 10.33 5.47
CA SER A 97 17.46 9.85 5.06
C SER A 97 17.34 8.80 3.97
N GLY A 98 16.47 7.81 4.17
CA GLY A 98 16.16 6.81 3.14
C GLY A 98 15.56 7.43 1.88
N ALA A 99 14.70 8.45 2.03
CA ALA A 99 14.16 9.20 0.91
C ALA A 99 15.25 9.96 0.13
N ALA A 100 16.27 10.53 0.81
CA ALA A 100 17.35 11.26 0.17
C ALA A 100 18.26 10.35 -0.67
N LEU A 101 18.64 9.17 -0.15
CA LEU A 101 19.43 8.17 -0.88
C LEU A 101 18.68 7.67 -2.11
N LEU A 102 17.41 7.32 -1.94
CA LEU A 102 16.55 6.90 -3.05
C LEU A 102 16.45 7.96 -4.14
N LEU A 103 16.33 9.25 -3.78
CA LEU A 103 16.27 10.34 -4.75
C LEU A 103 17.57 10.47 -5.56
N ASP A 104 18.73 10.31 -4.93
CA ASP A 104 20.01 10.40 -5.62
C ASP A 104 20.19 9.23 -6.60
N ASP A 105 19.85 8.01 -6.20
CA ASP A 105 19.90 6.84 -7.08
C ASP A 105 18.88 6.91 -8.23
N LEU A 106 17.65 7.38 -7.95
CA LEU A 106 16.63 7.61 -8.97
C LEU A 106 17.11 8.63 -10.01
N CYS A 107 17.62 9.77 -9.58
CA CYS A 107 18.09 10.82 -10.51
C CYS A 107 19.27 10.31 -11.35
N THR A 108 20.15 9.51 -10.77
CA THR A 108 21.27 8.89 -11.49
C THR A 108 20.76 7.87 -12.52
N ALA A 109 19.82 7.01 -12.15
CA ALA A 109 19.26 6.00 -13.04
C ALA A 109 18.40 6.59 -14.17
N LEU A 110 17.77 7.74 -13.94
CA LEU A 110 16.96 8.43 -14.95
C LEU A 110 17.80 9.33 -15.88
N ALA A 111 19.04 9.67 -15.50
CA ALA A 111 19.91 10.51 -16.32
C ALA A 111 20.36 9.77 -17.59
N GLY A 112 20.26 10.40 -18.75
CA GLY A 112 20.67 9.82 -20.02
C GLY A 112 20.21 10.63 -21.24
N GLU A 113 20.38 10.05 -22.43
CA GLU A 113 19.94 10.66 -23.68
C GLU A 113 18.46 10.39 -23.99
N ARG A 114 17.90 9.33 -23.39
CA ARG A 114 16.51 8.92 -23.61
C ARG A 114 15.58 9.78 -22.79
N GLU A 115 14.57 10.34 -23.44
CA GLU A 115 13.46 11.04 -22.77
C GLU A 115 12.63 10.07 -21.93
N ILE A 116 12.27 10.46 -20.73
CA ILE A 116 11.49 9.65 -19.79
C ILE A 116 10.33 10.46 -19.24
N ASP A 117 9.12 9.98 -19.46
CA ASP A 117 7.90 10.56 -18.91
C ASP A 117 7.29 9.64 -17.84
N LEU A 118 7.29 10.06 -16.56
CA LEU A 118 6.64 9.34 -15.46
C LEU A 118 5.28 9.96 -15.18
N PHE A 119 4.22 9.21 -15.38
CA PHE A 119 2.84 9.64 -15.16
C PHE A 119 2.23 8.98 -13.92
N LEU A 120 1.80 9.78 -12.98
CA LEU A 120 1.05 9.38 -11.79
C LEU A 120 -0.40 9.85 -11.95
N ASP A 121 -1.34 8.90 -12.10
CA ASP A 121 -2.76 9.20 -12.25
C ASP A 121 -3.51 9.02 -10.93
N ASP A 122 -4.55 9.84 -10.74
CA ASP A 122 -5.42 9.84 -9.54
C ASP A 122 -4.66 10.04 -8.20
N PHE A 123 -3.64 10.90 -8.20
CA PHE A 123 -2.78 11.15 -7.03
C PHE A 123 -3.54 11.55 -5.76
N HIS A 124 -4.70 12.19 -5.89
CA HIS A 124 -5.56 12.58 -4.77
C HIS A 124 -6.06 11.40 -3.91
N LEU A 125 -6.00 10.16 -4.40
CA LEU A 125 -6.39 8.97 -3.65
C LEU A 125 -5.36 8.57 -2.59
N LEU A 126 -4.09 8.95 -2.77
CA LEU A 126 -3.02 8.55 -1.85
C LEU A 126 -3.11 9.25 -0.47
N ARG A 127 -3.67 10.46 -0.40
CA ARG A 127 -3.88 11.24 0.85
C ARG A 127 -2.68 11.27 1.79
N ASP A 128 -1.48 11.35 1.24
CA ASP A 128 -0.21 11.26 1.97
C ASP A 128 0.64 12.51 1.68
N GLU A 129 0.79 13.39 2.68
CA GLU A 129 1.59 14.61 2.56
C GLU A 129 3.08 14.31 2.35
N GLN A 130 3.60 13.21 2.89
CA GLN A 130 4.98 12.79 2.68
C GLN A 130 5.22 12.38 1.23
N ALA A 131 4.24 11.73 0.59
CA ALA A 131 4.32 11.39 -0.82
C ALA A 131 4.34 12.65 -1.69
N ALA A 132 3.54 13.67 -1.39
CA ALA A 132 3.58 14.95 -2.09
C ALA A 132 4.93 15.66 -1.92
N ALA A 133 5.46 15.69 -0.70
CA ALA A 133 6.79 16.24 -0.42
C ALA A 133 7.91 15.49 -1.17
N PHE A 134 7.84 14.16 -1.21
CA PHE A 134 8.78 13.33 -1.96
C PHE A 134 8.73 13.64 -3.46
N LEU A 135 7.54 13.76 -4.07
CA LEU A 135 7.41 14.11 -5.49
C LEU A 135 7.96 15.51 -5.79
N CYS A 136 7.76 16.47 -4.91
CA CYS A 136 8.35 17.81 -5.05
C CYS A 136 9.88 17.76 -4.96
N ALA A 137 10.43 16.97 -4.03
CA ALA A 137 11.87 16.78 -3.89
C ALA A 137 12.47 16.09 -5.12
N LEU A 138 11.78 15.08 -5.66
CA LEU A 138 12.15 14.41 -6.90
C LEU A 138 12.15 15.41 -8.08
N ALA A 139 11.05 16.14 -8.28
CA ALA A 139 10.91 17.12 -9.37
C ALA A 139 11.99 18.21 -9.33
N ASN A 140 12.45 18.58 -8.14
CA ASN A 140 13.54 19.55 -7.97
C ASN A 140 14.92 19.01 -8.39
N ARG A 141 15.09 17.69 -8.47
CA ARG A 141 16.37 17.02 -8.76
C ARG A 141 16.38 16.28 -10.11
N LEU A 142 15.21 16.10 -10.75
CA LEU A 142 15.11 15.39 -12.02
C LEU A 142 16.10 15.93 -13.07
N PRO A 143 16.79 15.05 -13.80
CA PRO A 143 17.61 15.43 -14.95
C PRO A 143 16.73 16.01 -16.07
N GLY A 144 17.34 16.77 -17.00
CA GLY A 144 16.62 17.51 -18.04
C GLY A 144 15.82 16.63 -19.02
N ASN A 145 16.13 15.35 -19.11
CA ASN A 145 15.47 14.35 -19.95
C ASN A 145 14.34 13.58 -19.23
N ALA A 146 14.05 13.89 -17.96
CA ALA A 146 13.02 13.19 -17.19
C ALA A 146 11.94 14.16 -16.71
N HIS A 147 10.68 13.79 -16.93
CA HIS A 147 9.51 14.61 -16.68
C HIS A 147 8.50 13.87 -15.83
N LEU A 148 8.05 14.51 -14.75
CA LEU A 148 7.01 13.98 -13.87
C LEU A 148 5.67 14.64 -14.20
N VAL A 149 4.67 13.85 -14.52
CA VAL A 149 3.30 14.30 -14.76
C VAL A 149 2.38 13.73 -13.68
N VAL A 150 1.67 14.58 -12.97
CA VAL A 150 0.79 14.17 -11.87
C VAL A 150 -0.62 14.68 -12.11
N ALA A 151 -1.57 13.75 -12.23
CA ALA A 151 -2.99 14.10 -12.34
C ALA A 151 -3.68 13.95 -10.98
N SER A 152 -4.42 14.98 -10.57
CA SER A 152 -5.13 15.04 -9.29
C SER A 152 -6.48 15.74 -9.43
N ARG A 153 -7.41 15.47 -8.50
CA ARG A 153 -8.67 16.22 -8.41
C ARG A 153 -8.48 17.54 -7.65
N ASN A 154 -7.60 17.54 -6.67
CA ASN A 154 -7.32 18.66 -5.78
C ASN A 154 -5.89 19.11 -5.97
N ASP A 155 -5.61 20.37 -5.63
CA ASP A 155 -4.23 20.85 -5.56
C ASP A 155 -3.48 20.08 -4.45
N PHE A 156 -2.32 19.58 -4.79
CA PHE A 156 -1.47 18.78 -3.89
C PHE A 156 -0.12 19.45 -3.63
N LEU A 157 0.13 20.60 -4.29
CA LEU A 157 1.41 21.28 -4.19
C LEU A 157 1.39 22.33 -3.07
N PRO A 158 2.30 22.22 -2.08
CA PRO A 158 2.50 23.30 -1.10
C PRO A 158 2.95 24.60 -1.79
N GLN A 159 2.48 25.74 -1.31
CA GLN A 159 2.82 27.03 -1.91
C GLN A 159 4.33 27.31 -1.98
N GLY A 160 5.08 26.89 -0.96
CA GLY A 160 6.53 27.01 -0.94
C GLY A 160 7.22 26.22 -2.07
N GLU A 161 6.69 25.05 -2.41
CA GLU A 161 7.24 24.22 -3.51
C GLU A 161 6.87 24.78 -4.89
N ILE A 162 5.72 25.41 -5.03
CA ILE A 162 5.35 26.13 -6.27
C ILE A 162 6.38 27.23 -6.59
N LEU A 163 6.76 28.00 -5.56
CA LEU A 163 7.78 29.05 -5.70
C LEU A 163 9.16 28.46 -5.99
N ARG A 164 9.53 27.35 -5.35
CA ARG A 164 10.81 26.67 -5.50
C ARG A 164 11.00 26.06 -6.89
N LEU A 165 9.97 25.43 -7.43
CA LEU A 165 9.98 24.85 -8.78
C LEU A 165 10.02 25.95 -9.86
N GLY A 166 9.31 27.06 -9.64
CA GLY A 166 9.31 28.19 -10.57
C GLY A 166 8.97 27.80 -12.01
N GLN A 167 9.86 28.08 -12.96
CA GLN A 167 9.67 27.75 -14.37
C GLN A 167 9.72 26.24 -14.70
N ARG A 168 10.16 25.40 -13.77
CA ARG A 168 10.17 23.93 -13.92
C ARG A 168 8.81 23.29 -13.64
N LEU A 169 7.85 24.07 -13.12
CA LEU A 169 6.48 23.64 -12.89
C LEU A 169 5.57 24.12 -14.03
N HIS A 170 4.91 23.17 -14.68
CA HIS A 170 3.80 23.46 -15.57
C HIS A 170 2.47 23.07 -14.90
N ARG A 171 1.43 23.90 -15.07
CA ARG A 171 0.10 23.64 -14.49
C ARG A 171 -0.96 23.61 -15.60
N VAL A 172 -1.75 22.53 -15.59
CA VAL A 172 -2.92 22.38 -16.46
C VAL A 172 -4.15 22.28 -15.57
N GLY A 173 -5.03 23.24 -15.65
CA GLY A 173 -6.25 23.31 -14.85
C GLY A 173 -7.52 22.94 -15.63
N ALA A 174 -8.67 23.09 -14.98
CA ALA A 174 -9.99 22.82 -15.57
C ALA A 174 -10.24 23.67 -16.82
N ASP A 175 -9.77 24.92 -16.84
CA ASP A 175 -9.99 25.84 -17.96
C ASP A 175 -9.32 25.40 -19.27
N GLN A 176 -8.18 24.71 -19.17
CA GLN A 176 -7.50 24.14 -20.32
C GLN A 176 -8.16 22.85 -20.82
N LEU A 177 -8.87 22.14 -19.94
CA LEU A 177 -9.48 20.83 -20.24
C LEU A 177 -10.95 20.92 -20.68
N ARG A 178 -11.70 21.92 -20.22
CA ARG A 178 -13.12 22.07 -20.60
C ARG A 178 -13.27 22.38 -22.09
N LEU A 179 -14.35 21.89 -22.69
CA LEU A 179 -14.68 22.19 -24.09
C LEU A 179 -15.35 23.58 -24.19
N ASN A 180 -14.92 24.38 -25.15
CA ASN A 180 -15.66 25.55 -25.55
C ASN A 180 -16.72 25.20 -26.60
N GLU A 181 -17.53 26.16 -27.01
CA GLU A 181 -18.63 25.98 -27.96
C GLU A 181 -18.19 25.37 -29.30
N LYS A 182 -17.07 25.88 -29.86
CA LYS A 182 -16.52 25.37 -31.13
C LYS A 182 -16.03 23.91 -30.98
N GLU A 183 -15.38 23.62 -29.87
CA GLU A 183 -14.85 22.28 -29.54
C GLU A 183 -16.00 21.31 -29.28
N LEU A 184 -17.06 21.70 -28.55
CA LEU A 184 -18.27 20.92 -28.38
C LEU A 184 -18.90 20.55 -29.73
N SER A 185 -19.10 21.56 -30.61
CA SER A 185 -19.68 21.34 -31.94
C SER A 185 -18.82 20.40 -32.81
N ALA A 186 -17.50 20.49 -32.70
CA ALA A 186 -16.58 19.60 -33.41
C ALA A 186 -16.62 18.19 -32.86
N TYR A 187 -16.69 18.02 -31.52
CA TYR A 187 -16.82 16.72 -30.86
C TYR A 187 -18.12 16.01 -31.26
N VAL A 188 -19.27 16.70 -31.15
CA VAL A 188 -20.58 16.17 -31.53
C VAL A 188 -20.61 15.68 -32.98
N ARG A 189 -20.08 16.47 -33.91
CA ARG A 189 -19.98 16.05 -35.33
C ARG A 189 -19.11 14.82 -35.51
N ARG A 190 -17.99 14.70 -34.79
CA ARG A 190 -17.15 13.49 -34.85
C ARG A 190 -17.87 12.26 -34.31
N CYS A 191 -18.74 12.41 -33.31
CA CYS A 191 -19.60 11.34 -32.80
C CYS A 191 -20.71 10.92 -33.81
N GLY A 192 -20.83 11.57 -34.96
CA GLY A 192 -21.89 11.30 -35.95
C GLY A 192 -23.26 11.78 -35.48
N MET A 193 -23.30 12.80 -34.62
CA MET A 193 -24.54 13.39 -34.10
C MET A 193 -24.73 14.82 -34.62
N GLU A 194 -25.98 15.22 -34.70
CA GLU A 194 -26.41 16.59 -34.93
C GLU A 194 -27.29 17.03 -33.76
N LEU A 195 -27.02 18.22 -33.22
CA LEU A 195 -27.81 18.85 -32.18
C LEU A 195 -28.65 19.95 -32.77
N THR A 196 -29.89 20.05 -32.32
CA THR A 196 -30.71 21.24 -32.56
C THR A 196 -30.13 22.44 -31.78
N GLU A 197 -30.44 23.65 -32.21
CA GLU A 197 -29.97 24.87 -31.54
C GLU A 197 -30.34 24.89 -30.04
N PRO A 198 -31.59 24.59 -29.64
CA PRO A 198 -31.93 24.51 -28.22
C PRO A 198 -31.17 23.45 -27.45
N GLN A 199 -30.89 22.29 -28.07
CA GLN A 199 -30.10 21.23 -27.41
C GLN A 199 -28.64 21.68 -27.20
N ARG A 200 -28.06 22.38 -28.17
CA ARG A 200 -26.70 22.92 -28.06
C ARG A 200 -26.59 23.95 -26.95
N GLU A 201 -27.52 24.92 -26.93
CA GLU A 201 -27.57 25.94 -25.87
C GLU A 201 -27.75 25.32 -24.48
N THR A 202 -28.64 24.33 -24.35
CA THR A 202 -28.86 23.60 -23.11
C THR A 202 -27.57 22.92 -22.65
N LEU A 203 -26.85 22.23 -23.53
CA LEU A 203 -25.60 21.55 -23.18
C LEU A 203 -24.51 22.54 -22.78
N LEU A 204 -24.35 23.64 -23.50
CA LEU A 204 -23.36 24.67 -23.17
C LEU A 204 -23.62 25.27 -21.78
N HIS A 205 -24.89 25.60 -21.51
CA HIS A 205 -25.25 26.22 -20.25
C HIS A 205 -25.22 25.23 -19.06
N SER A 206 -25.73 24.01 -19.24
CA SER A 206 -25.83 23.03 -18.14
C SER A 206 -24.53 22.28 -17.85
N CYS A 207 -23.67 22.10 -18.85
CA CYS A 207 -22.43 21.35 -18.70
C CYS A 207 -21.18 22.24 -18.57
N GLU A 208 -21.26 23.53 -18.89
CA GLU A 208 -20.14 24.50 -18.82
C GLU A 208 -18.82 23.98 -19.42
N GLY A 209 -18.92 23.18 -20.48
CA GLY A 209 -17.76 22.54 -21.11
C GLY A 209 -17.20 21.32 -20.39
N TRP A 210 -17.87 20.83 -19.35
CA TRP A 210 -17.47 19.64 -18.61
C TRP A 210 -17.65 18.37 -19.44
N PHE A 211 -16.55 17.77 -19.86
CA PHE A 211 -16.55 16.68 -20.84
C PHE A 211 -17.46 15.49 -20.44
N SER A 212 -17.36 15.02 -19.20
CA SER A 212 -18.19 13.89 -18.76
C SER A 212 -19.69 14.21 -18.75
N ALA A 213 -20.07 15.42 -18.36
CA ALA A 213 -21.48 15.83 -18.41
C ALA A 213 -21.98 15.90 -19.84
N ILE A 214 -21.17 16.44 -20.77
CA ILE A 214 -21.47 16.45 -22.20
C ILE A 214 -21.62 15.02 -22.73
N TYR A 215 -20.66 14.14 -22.45
CA TYR A 215 -20.70 12.75 -22.86
C TYR A 215 -21.96 12.02 -22.38
N LEU A 216 -22.31 12.17 -21.09
CA LEU A 216 -23.50 11.54 -20.51
C LEU A 216 -24.80 12.04 -21.13
N ASN A 217 -24.87 13.33 -21.40
CA ASN A 217 -26.01 13.93 -22.11
C ASN A 217 -26.14 13.42 -23.55
N LEU A 218 -25.04 13.34 -24.28
CA LEU A 218 -25.04 12.79 -25.64
C LEU A 218 -25.41 11.31 -25.66
N HIS A 219 -24.98 10.56 -24.66
CA HIS A 219 -25.37 9.16 -24.49
C HIS A 219 -26.87 9.01 -24.24
N ALA A 220 -27.43 9.80 -23.33
CA ALA A 220 -28.87 9.81 -23.04
C ALA A 220 -29.69 10.24 -24.28
N LEU A 221 -29.20 11.25 -25.00
CA LEU A 221 -29.85 11.68 -26.25
C LEU A 221 -29.84 10.56 -27.32
N ALA A 222 -28.73 9.83 -27.44
CA ALA A 222 -28.61 8.71 -28.40
C ALA A 222 -29.50 7.52 -28.05
N GLU A 223 -29.62 7.18 -26.76
CA GLU A 223 -30.38 6.01 -26.29
C GLU A 223 -31.87 6.33 -26.05
N ARG A 224 -32.20 7.52 -25.54
CA ARG A 224 -33.56 7.90 -25.09
C ARG A 224 -34.19 9.03 -25.89
N GLY A 225 -33.45 9.69 -26.75
CA GLY A 225 -33.93 10.83 -27.54
C GLY A 225 -34.06 12.16 -26.75
N THR A 226 -33.67 12.19 -25.46
CA THR A 226 -33.78 13.36 -24.60
C THR A 226 -32.49 13.60 -23.82
N LEU A 227 -32.20 14.88 -23.55
CA LEU A 227 -31.10 15.26 -22.64
C LEU A 227 -31.47 14.92 -21.19
N LEU A 228 -30.45 14.73 -20.36
CA LEU A 228 -30.63 14.52 -18.91
C LEU A 228 -31.14 15.79 -18.24
N PRO A 229 -31.92 15.67 -17.12
CA PRO A 229 -32.24 16.81 -16.30
C PRO A 229 -30.99 17.54 -15.82
N THR A 230 -31.06 18.87 -15.72
CA THR A 230 -29.97 19.66 -15.19
C THR A 230 -29.69 19.25 -13.73
N SER A 231 -28.51 18.72 -13.47
CA SER A 231 -28.06 18.32 -12.13
C SER A 231 -26.63 18.76 -11.92
N SER A 232 -26.35 19.27 -10.73
CA SER A 232 -24.98 19.56 -10.29
C SER A 232 -24.25 18.30 -9.80
N ASP A 233 -24.97 17.18 -9.58
CA ASP A 233 -24.38 15.90 -9.17
C ASP A 233 -24.11 15.01 -10.39
N ILE A 234 -22.84 14.93 -10.76
CA ILE A 234 -22.36 14.07 -11.86
C ILE A 234 -22.66 12.59 -11.61
N TYR A 235 -22.69 12.16 -10.36
CA TYR A 235 -22.98 10.77 -10.02
C TYR A 235 -24.45 10.43 -10.27
N ALA A 236 -25.35 11.36 -9.96
CA ALA A 236 -26.77 11.21 -10.30
C ALA A 236 -26.97 11.14 -11.81
N MET A 237 -26.31 12.03 -12.57
CA MET A 237 -26.34 12.01 -14.04
C MET A 237 -25.76 10.70 -14.59
N PHE A 238 -24.63 10.25 -14.05
CA PHE A 238 -23.99 9.00 -14.47
C PHE A 238 -24.89 7.80 -14.18
N THR A 239 -25.46 7.73 -12.99
CA THR A 239 -26.36 6.65 -12.57
C THR A 239 -27.58 6.60 -13.50
N ALA A 240 -28.21 7.73 -13.74
CA ALA A 240 -29.36 7.82 -14.65
C ALA A 240 -29.02 7.41 -16.10
N ALA A 241 -27.87 7.84 -16.63
CA ALA A 241 -27.48 7.54 -18.00
C ALA A 241 -27.00 6.11 -18.21
N MET A 242 -26.20 5.59 -17.28
CA MET A 242 -25.37 4.40 -17.51
C MET A 242 -25.82 3.17 -16.71
N ILE A 243 -26.49 3.36 -15.58
CA ILE A 243 -26.79 2.27 -14.64
C ILE A 243 -28.29 1.94 -14.63
N GLU A 244 -29.16 2.94 -14.52
CA GLU A 244 -30.61 2.71 -14.42
C GLU A 244 -31.20 1.99 -15.65
N SER A 245 -30.56 2.10 -16.79
CA SER A 245 -30.96 1.39 -18.02
C SER A 245 -30.60 -0.10 -18.03
N LEU A 246 -29.74 -0.54 -17.09
CA LEU A 246 -29.32 -1.93 -17.00
C LEU A 246 -30.36 -2.80 -16.26
N SER A 247 -30.36 -4.10 -16.53
CA SER A 247 -31.19 -5.05 -15.76
C SER A 247 -30.79 -5.07 -14.29
N PRO A 248 -31.72 -5.38 -13.38
CA PRO A 248 -31.42 -5.46 -11.94
C PRO A 248 -30.23 -6.37 -11.61
N GLN A 249 -30.09 -7.47 -12.34
CA GLN A 249 -28.95 -8.39 -12.19
C GLN A 249 -27.61 -7.72 -12.53
N ARG A 250 -27.56 -6.91 -13.59
CA ARG A 250 -26.34 -6.16 -13.96
C ARG A 250 -26.05 -5.02 -12.98
N GLN A 251 -27.09 -4.35 -12.48
CA GLN A 251 -26.93 -3.33 -11.43
C GLN A 251 -26.34 -3.94 -10.16
N GLU A 252 -26.83 -5.12 -9.76
CA GLU A 252 -26.27 -5.85 -8.62
C GLU A 252 -24.82 -6.28 -8.87
N PHE A 253 -24.50 -6.79 -10.06
CA PHE A 253 -23.12 -7.11 -10.44
C PHE A 253 -22.20 -5.91 -10.29
N LEU A 254 -22.61 -4.74 -10.78
CA LEU A 254 -21.85 -3.50 -10.64
C LEU A 254 -21.67 -3.11 -9.17
N ALA A 255 -22.75 -3.13 -8.39
CA ALA A 255 -22.72 -2.79 -6.97
C ALA A 255 -21.74 -3.66 -6.19
N VAL A 256 -21.75 -4.97 -6.46
CA VAL A 256 -20.86 -5.92 -5.79
C VAL A 256 -19.43 -5.76 -6.27
N MET A 257 -19.17 -5.72 -7.59
CA MET A 257 -17.82 -5.67 -8.13
C MET A 257 -17.15 -4.30 -8.00
N GLY A 258 -17.91 -3.24 -7.78
CA GLY A 258 -17.38 -1.90 -7.49
C GLY A 258 -16.55 -1.80 -6.20
N LEU A 259 -16.65 -2.77 -5.31
CA LEU A 259 -15.87 -2.82 -4.07
C LEU A 259 -14.42 -3.24 -4.30
N ALA A 260 -14.12 -3.93 -5.40
CA ALA A 260 -12.77 -4.32 -5.77
C ALA A 260 -12.07 -3.21 -6.58
N ASP A 261 -10.77 -3.07 -6.38
CA ASP A 261 -9.94 -2.16 -7.17
C ASP A 261 -9.64 -2.78 -8.56
N GLU A 262 -9.31 -4.05 -8.56
CA GLU A 262 -9.11 -4.90 -9.74
C GLU A 262 -9.71 -6.27 -9.48
N PHE A 263 -10.21 -6.92 -10.51
CA PHE A 263 -10.82 -8.23 -10.38
C PHE A 263 -10.72 -9.06 -11.67
N THR A 264 -10.72 -10.38 -11.52
CA THR A 264 -10.79 -11.34 -12.61
C THR A 264 -12.21 -11.86 -12.78
N VAL A 265 -12.47 -12.56 -13.91
CA VAL A 265 -13.76 -13.27 -14.12
C VAL A 265 -14.00 -14.28 -13.00
N GLU A 266 -12.96 -14.99 -12.57
CA GLU A 266 -13.04 -15.97 -11.49
C GLU A 266 -13.48 -15.32 -10.16
N MET A 267 -12.88 -14.17 -9.81
CA MET A 267 -13.28 -13.38 -8.65
C MET A 267 -14.74 -12.92 -8.77
N ALA A 268 -15.11 -12.39 -9.93
CA ALA A 268 -16.47 -11.92 -10.16
C ALA A 268 -17.49 -13.04 -9.98
N SER A 269 -17.25 -14.22 -10.54
CA SER A 269 -18.12 -15.40 -10.39
C SER A 269 -18.23 -15.85 -8.93
N ALA A 270 -17.11 -15.89 -8.20
CA ALA A 270 -17.09 -16.33 -6.80
C ALA A 270 -17.82 -15.35 -5.87
N VAL A 271 -17.57 -14.03 -6.03
CA VAL A 271 -18.09 -13.01 -5.12
C VAL A 271 -19.54 -12.66 -5.42
N THR A 272 -19.94 -12.58 -6.70
CA THR A 272 -21.34 -12.31 -7.10
C THR A 272 -22.22 -13.55 -7.04
N ARG A 273 -21.63 -14.76 -7.10
CA ARG A 273 -22.32 -16.04 -7.30
C ARG A 273 -23.14 -16.10 -8.59
N MET A 274 -22.72 -15.36 -9.61
CA MET A 274 -23.35 -15.34 -10.92
C MET A 274 -22.59 -16.28 -11.86
N PRO A 275 -23.24 -17.32 -12.41
CA PRO A 275 -22.57 -18.25 -13.32
C PRO A 275 -22.26 -17.61 -14.69
N ASP A 276 -22.97 -16.54 -15.05
CA ASP A 276 -22.82 -15.77 -16.28
C ASP A 276 -21.98 -14.48 -16.09
N ALA A 277 -21.22 -14.38 -15.00
CA ALA A 277 -20.40 -13.21 -14.67
C ALA A 277 -19.48 -12.77 -15.82
N GLU A 278 -18.88 -13.72 -16.55
CA GLU A 278 -18.05 -13.43 -17.72
C GLU A 278 -18.84 -12.75 -18.84
N GLN A 279 -20.04 -13.25 -19.14
CA GLN A 279 -20.89 -12.68 -20.19
C GLN A 279 -21.36 -11.27 -19.82
N VAL A 280 -21.72 -11.05 -18.54
CA VAL A 280 -22.08 -9.74 -18.02
C VAL A 280 -20.90 -8.77 -18.16
N LEU A 281 -19.70 -9.20 -17.80
CA LEU A 281 -18.49 -8.38 -17.84
C LEU A 281 -18.09 -8.02 -19.27
N LEU A 282 -18.12 -8.99 -20.19
CA LEU A 282 -17.85 -8.75 -21.62
C LEU A 282 -18.89 -7.81 -22.24
N ALA A 283 -20.17 -7.94 -21.87
CA ALA A 283 -21.21 -7.04 -22.33
C ALA A 283 -20.99 -5.60 -21.83
N LEU A 284 -20.62 -5.43 -20.54
CA LEU A 284 -20.30 -4.13 -19.96
C LEU A 284 -19.06 -3.50 -20.62
N THR A 285 -18.02 -4.29 -20.90
CA THR A 285 -16.79 -3.81 -21.55
C THR A 285 -17.08 -3.35 -22.99
N ARG A 286 -17.94 -4.03 -23.72
CA ARG A 286 -18.30 -3.66 -25.10
C ARG A 286 -19.22 -2.43 -25.19
N GLN A 287 -20.10 -2.27 -24.22
CA GLN A 287 -21.11 -1.20 -24.21
C GLN A 287 -20.64 0.07 -23.50
N ASN A 288 -19.55 -0.01 -22.73
CA ASN A 288 -19.27 0.97 -21.72
C ASN A 288 -17.75 1.24 -21.58
N ALA A 289 -17.32 2.45 -21.94
CA ALA A 289 -15.94 2.92 -21.79
C ALA A 289 -15.45 3.01 -20.32
N PHE A 290 -16.33 2.74 -19.34
CA PHE A 290 -16.03 2.82 -17.91
C PHE A 290 -15.60 1.48 -17.28
N VAL A 291 -15.51 0.41 -18.07
CA VAL A 291 -14.96 -0.89 -17.68
C VAL A 291 -13.78 -1.18 -18.60
N THR A 292 -12.60 -1.29 -18.03
CA THR A 292 -11.35 -1.49 -18.80
C THR A 292 -10.77 -2.87 -18.49
N ARG A 293 -10.41 -3.61 -19.53
CA ARG A 293 -9.59 -4.81 -19.42
C ARG A 293 -8.13 -4.38 -19.32
N LEU A 294 -7.40 -4.93 -18.35
CA LEU A 294 -6.00 -4.57 -18.11
C LEU A 294 -5.06 -5.26 -19.11
N PRO A 295 -3.80 -4.78 -19.22
CA PRO A 295 -2.82 -5.34 -20.17
C PRO A 295 -2.46 -6.81 -19.96
N ASP A 296 -2.69 -7.37 -18.76
CA ASP A 296 -2.52 -8.79 -18.47
C ASP A 296 -3.53 -9.68 -19.22
N GLY A 297 -4.57 -9.08 -19.78
CA GLY A 297 -5.62 -9.76 -20.52
C GLY A 297 -6.61 -10.56 -19.67
N GLU A 298 -6.47 -10.59 -18.36
CA GLU A 298 -7.30 -11.38 -17.43
C GLU A 298 -8.05 -10.51 -16.41
N SER A 299 -7.44 -9.38 -16.02
CA SER A 299 -7.99 -8.49 -15.01
C SER A 299 -8.82 -7.35 -15.62
N PHE A 300 -9.79 -6.90 -14.85
CA PHE A 300 -10.69 -5.79 -15.17
C PHE A 300 -10.65 -4.76 -14.06
N ARG A 301 -10.89 -3.51 -14.45
CA ARG A 301 -11.00 -2.37 -13.54
C ARG A 301 -12.15 -1.48 -13.95
N PHE A 302 -12.92 -1.02 -12.97
CA PHE A 302 -13.88 0.04 -13.21
C PHE A 302 -13.20 1.41 -13.21
N HIS A 303 -13.61 2.26 -14.14
CA HIS A 303 -13.30 3.67 -14.05
C HIS A 303 -13.83 4.22 -12.73
N HIS A 304 -13.12 5.17 -12.12
CA HIS A 304 -13.48 5.66 -10.78
C HIS A 304 -14.93 6.17 -10.66
N MET A 305 -15.50 6.81 -11.70
CA MET A 305 -16.92 7.19 -11.71
C MET A 305 -17.85 6.00 -11.58
N MET A 306 -17.60 4.94 -12.35
CA MET A 306 -18.38 3.69 -12.25
C MET A 306 -18.24 3.07 -10.87
N LYS A 307 -17.01 3.03 -10.34
CA LYS A 307 -16.73 2.50 -9.00
C LYS A 307 -17.49 3.26 -7.91
N GLU A 308 -17.39 4.60 -7.89
CA GLU A 308 -18.10 5.42 -6.91
C GLU A 308 -19.64 5.28 -7.00
N CYS A 309 -20.21 5.20 -8.22
CA CYS A 309 -21.62 4.92 -8.39
C CYS A 309 -22.00 3.51 -7.91
N ALA A 310 -21.18 2.52 -8.20
CA ALA A 310 -21.36 1.14 -7.75
C ALA A 310 -21.29 1.02 -6.22
N GLU A 311 -20.36 1.72 -5.57
CA GLU A 311 -20.26 1.80 -4.12
C GLU A 311 -21.52 2.44 -3.48
N ARG A 312 -22.07 3.49 -4.11
CA ARG A 312 -23.34 4.10 -3.67
C ARG A 312 -24.51 3.14 -3.82
N LEU A 313 -24.58 2.37 -4.91
CA LEU A 313 -25.61 1.33 -5.09
C LEU A 313 -25.47 0.23 -4.04
N PHE A 314 -24.23 -0.20 -3.77
CA PHE A 314 -23.96 -1.19 -2.73
C PHE A 314 -24.41 -0.71 -1.35
N ALA A 315 -24.18 0.55 -1.01
CA ALA A 315 -24.60 1.15 0.25
C ALA A 315 -26.14 1.17 0.43
N GLN A 316 -26.90 1.10 -0.66
CA GLN A 316 -28.37 1.01 -0.62
C GLN A 316 -28.88 -0.42 -0.38
N LEU A 317 -28.02 -1.44 -0.49
CA LEU A 317 -28.41 -2.81 -0.21
C LEU A 317 -28.71 -3.00 1.29
N PRO A 318 -29.64 -3.92 1.65
CA PRO A 318 -29.87 -4.26 3.06
C PRO A 318 -28.59 -4.71 3.77
N ALA A 319 -28.38 -4.32 5.02
CA ALA A 319 -27.19 -4.62 5.80
C ALA A 319 -26.81 -6.12 5.82
N PRO A 320 -27.74 -7.08 5.96
CA PRO A 320 -27.41 -8.51 5.88
C PRO A 320 -26.84 -8.92 4.52
N ARG A 321 -27.30 -8.27 3.44
CA ARG A 321 -26.80 -8.54 2.09
C ARG A 321 -25.40 -7.97 1.87
N GLN A 322 -25.15 -6.77 2.39
CA GLN A 322 -23.82 -6.16 2.40
C GLN A 322 -22.82 -7.06 3.16
N ALA A 323 -23.20 -7.53 4.37
CA ALA A 323 -22.38 -8.42 5.18
C ALA A 323 -22.03 -9.73 4.43
N ALA A 324 -23.03 -10.37 3.80
CA ALA A 324 -22.82 -11.58 3.01
C ALA A 324 -21.88 -11.36 1.80
N VAL A 325 -21.87 -10.18 1.20
CA VAL A 325 -20.94 -9.83 0.12
C VAL A 325 -19.52 -9.69 0.68
N TRP A 326 -19.34 -8.94 1.77
CA TRP A 326 -18.05 -8.75 2.41
C TRP A 326 -17.46 -10.07 2.91
N GLU A 327 -18.27 -10.98 3.44
CA GLU A 327 -17.84 -12.33 3.83
C GLU A 327 -17.27 -13.11 2.61
N ARG A 328 -17.94 -13.03 1.44
CA ARG A 328 -17.43 -13.67 0.21
C ARG A 328 -16.11 -13.07 -0.26
N TYR A 329 -15.95 -11.75 -0.15
CA TYR A 329 -14.67 -11.08 -0.41
C TYR A 329 -13.59 -11.55 0.56
N GLY A 330 -13.91 -11.64 1.86
CA GLY A 330 -12.99 -12.15 2.88
C GLY A 330 -12.47 -13.54 2.52
N ARG A 331 -13.37 -14.48 2.26
CA ARG A 331 -13.02 -15.86 1.86
C ARG A 331 -12.22 -15.93 0.55
N TRP A 332 -12.55 -15.07 -0.42
CA TRP A 332 -11.82 -15.00 -1.68
C TRP A 332 -10.37 -14.59 -1.48
N TYR A 333 -10.13 -13.53 -0.71
CA TYR A 333 -8.80 -13.03 -0.42
C TYR A 333 -7.99 -13.98 0.48
N GLU A 334 -8.62 -14.55 1.49
CA GLU A 334 -8.01 -15.52 2.40
C GLU A 334 -7.50 -16.75 1.64
N ALA A 335 -8.32 -17.36 0.79
CA ALA A 335 -7.94 -18.52 -0.02
C ALA A 335 -6.71 -18.26 -0.91
N ARG A 336 -6.41 -16.99 -1.20
CA ARG A 336 -5.26 -16.54 -2.00
C ARG A 336 -4.13 -15.93 -1.15
N ARG A 337 -4.23 -16.07 0.18
CA ARG A 337 -3.27 -15.50 1.14
C ARG A 337 -3.07 -13.99 1.00
N GLN A 338 -4.10 -13.30 0.55
CA GLN A 338 -4.14 -11.84 0.52
C GLN A 338 -4.73 -11.33 1.83
N TYR A 339 -3.95 -11.45 2.90
CA TYR A 339 -4.43 -11.32 4.26
C TYR A 339 -4.93 -9.92 4.63
N LEU A 340 -4.29 -8.84 4.16
CA LEU A 340 -4.77 -7.48 4.47
C LEU A 340 -6.13 -7.15 3.85
N PRO A 341 -6.40 -7.43 2.56
CA PRO A 341 -7.75 -7.32 2.01
C PRO A 341 -8.78 -8.25 2.68
N ALA A 342 -8.38 -9.47 3.05
CA ALA A 342 -9.26 -10.40 3.77
C ALA A 342 -9.66 -9.85 5.14
N LEU A 343 -8.70 -9.38 5.94
CA LEU A 343 -8.92 -8.73 7.22
C LEU A 343 -9.93 -7.58 7.11
N ARG A 344 -9.71 -6.68 6.13
CA ARG A 344 -10.59 -5.53 5.89
C ARG A 344 -12.02 -5.95 5.52
N ALA A 345 -12.16 -7.01 4.75
CA ALA A 345 -13.47 -7.52 4.33
C ALA A 345 -14.23 -8.15 5.52
N TYR A 346 -13.57 -8.95 6.34
CA TYR A 346 -14.17 -9.55 7.53
C TYR A 346 -14.57 -8.51 8.60
N GLU A 347 -13.75 -7.48 8.80
CA GLU A 347 -14.14 -6.35 9.68
C GLU A 347 -15.39 -5.62 9.17
N LYS A 348 -15.54 -5.44 7.86
CA LYS A 348 -16.72 -4.79 7.27
C LYS A 348 -17.99 -5.61 7.38
N CYS A 349 -17.93 -6.93 7.41
CA CYS A 349 -19.09 -7.77 7.70
C CYS A 349 -19.30 -8.03 9.19
N GLY A 350 -18.40 -7.59 10.06
CA GLY A 350 -18.47 -7.79 11.51
C GLY A 350 -18.05 -9.19 11.96
N ASP A 351 -17.43 -9.96 11.07
CA ASP A 351 -16.88 -11.28 11.41
C ASP A 351 -15.47 -11.12 12.01
N TYR A 352 -15.45 -10.75 13.29
CA TYR A 352 -14.20 -10.53 14.01
C TYR A 352 -13.45 -11.83 14.31
N ASP A 353 -14.12 -12.98 14.38
CA ASP A 353 -13.46 -14.27 14.56
C ASP A 353 -12.62 -14.62 13.31
N ALA A 354 -13.19 -14.49 12.12
CA ALA A 354 -12.44 -14.67 10.88
C ALA A 354 -11.32 -13.60 10.73
N ALA A 355 -11.58 -12.36 11.11
CA ALA A 355 -10.57 -11.28 11.08
C ALA A 355 -9.37 -11.57 11.99
N LEU A 356 -9.61 -12.08 13.21
CA LEU A 356 -8.56 -12.45 14.15
C LEU A 356 -7.82 -13.72 13.71
N HIS A 357 -8.54 -14.68 13.12
CA HIS A 357 -7.92 -15.86 12.51
C HIS A 357 -6.89 -15.50 11.43
N ILE A 358 -7.19 -14.50 10.57
CA ILE A 358 -6.22 -13.98 9.59
C ILE A 358 -4.96 -13.44 10.26
N ILE A 359 -5.09 -12.76 11.41
CA ILE A 359 -3.93 -12.25 12.16
C ILE A 359 -3.08 -13.40 12.71
N GLU A 360 -3.71 -14.49 13.15
CA GLU A 360 -3.03 -15.69 13.63
C GLU A 360 -2.29 -16.40 12.50
N GLU A 361 -2.95 -16.66 11.37
CA GLU A 361 -2.39 -17.32 10.18
C GLU A 361 -1.19 -16.56 9.58
N ASP A 362 -1.27 -15.23 9.53
CA ASP A 362 -0.21 -14.37 9.00
C ASP A 362 0.91 -14.11 10.02
N ALA A 363 0.74 -14.54 11.26
CA ALA A 363 1.65 -14.25 12.37
C ALA A 363 2.00 -12.76 12.51
N GLY A 364 1.10 -11.88 12.10
CA GLY A 364 1.20 -10.44 12.23
C GLY A 364 2.05 -9.71 11.19
N ILE A 365 2.45 -10.36 10.10
CA ILE A 365 3.22 -9.71 9.02
C ILE A 365 2.42 -8.56 8.42
N LEU A 366 1.14 -8.79 8.13
CA LEU A 366 0.23 -7.78 7.58
C LEU A 366 0.14 -6.53 8.47
N LEU A 367 0.29 -6.70 9.80
CA LEU A 367 0.22 -5.60 10.75
C LEU A 367 1.39 -4.61 10.59
N ALA A 368 2.50 -5.04 9.97
CA ALA A 368 3.64 -4.16 9.70
C ALA A 368 3.27 -3.04 8.70
N SER A 369 2.30 -3.28 7.82
CA SER A 369 1.80 -2.30 6.85
C SER A 369 0.78 -1.32 7.44
N LEU A 370 0.31 -1.55 8.68
CA LEU A 370 -0.65 -0.70 9.37
C LEU A 370 0.06 0.30 10.29
N GLY A 371 -0.34 1.56 10.21
CA GLY A 371 0.15 2.58 11.14
C GLY A 371 -0.37 2.37 12.57
N PRO A 372 0.32 2.91 13.60
CA PRO A 372 -0.09 2.75 15.00
C PRO A 372 -1.52 3.24 15.28
N ALA A 373 -1.91 4.39 14.70
CA ALA A 373 -3.25 4.96 14.88
C ALA A 373 -4.34 4.09 14.27
N GLU A 374 -4.14 3.59 13.04
CA GLU A 374 -5.07 2.67 12.37
C GLU A 374 -5.24 1.38 13.17
N LEU A 375 -4.15 0.85 13.71
CA LEU A 375 -4.18 -0.37 14.49
C LEU A 375 -4.93 -0.20 15.82
N LEU A 376 -4.73 0.93 16.52
CA LEU A 376 -5.46 1.25 17.75
C LEU A 376 -6.98 1.43 17.48
N GLU A 377 -7.34 2.08 16.38
CA GLU A 377 -8.73 2.23 15.97
C GLU A 377 -9.40 0.87 15.69
N ARG A 378 -8.72 -0.04 14.99
CA ARG A 378 -9.20 -1.41 14.73
C ARG A 378 -9.40 -2.20 16.02
N LEU A 379 -8.41 -2.15 16.93
CA LEU A 379 -8.52 -2.76 18.25
C LEU A 379 -9.69 -2.21 19.07
N GLY A 380 -9.96 -0.91 18.96
CA GLY A 380 -11.09 -0.28 19.64
C GLY A 380 -12.46 -0.73 19.11
N ARG A 381 -12.54 -1.18 17.86
CA ARG A 381 -13.77 -1.72 17.26
C ARG A 381 -13.96 -3.22 17.51
N CYS A 382 -12.87 -3.95 17.78
CA CYS A 382 -12.92 -5.39 17.98
C CYS A 382 -13.58 -5.73 19.34
N PRO A 383 -14.62 -6.57 19.37
CA PRO A 383 -15.23 -7.00 20.62
C PRO A 383 -14.24 -7.77 21.51
N VAL A 384 -14.23 -7.47 22.81
CA VAL A 384 -13.35 -8.12 23.78
C VAL A 384 -13.54 -9.64 23.82
N ASP A 385 -14.79 -10.10 23.70
CA ASP A 385 -15.12 -11.53 23.70
C ASP A 385 -14.57 -12.25 22.46
N ALA A 386 -14.52 -11.57 21.30
CA ALA A 386 -13.85 -12.12 20.13
C ALA A 386 -12.33 -12.25 20.36
N LEU A 387 -11.69 -11.21 20.89
CA LEU A 387 -10.26 -11.26 21.26
C LEU A 387 -9.96 -12.42 22.22
N LYS A 388 -10.79 -12.65 23.24
CA LYS A 388 -10.57 -13.76 24.20
C LYS A 388 -10.64 -15.14 23.57
N ARG A 389 -11.43 -15.33 22.50
CA ARG A 389 -11.46 -16.58 21.73
C ARG A 389 -10.21 -16.82 20.88
N HIS A 390 -9.42 -15.77 20.64
CA HIS A 390 -8.22 -15.78 19.79
C HIS A 390 -6.96 -15.37 20.57
N PRO A 391 -6.51 -16.16 21.57
CA PRO A 391 -5.38 -15.78 22.41
C PRO A 391 -4.05 -15.65 21.65
N LEU A 392 -3.87 -16.36 20.53
CA LEU A 392 -2.70 -16.20 19.67
C LEU A 392 -2.71 -14.86 18.96
N ALA A 393 -3.88 -14.39 18.47
CA ALA A 393 -4.01 -13.07 17.90
C ALA A 393 -3.67 -11.96 18.93
N ILE A 394 -4.04 -12.17 20.22
CA ILE A 394 -3.65 -11.23 21.28
C ILE A 394 -2.12 -11.13 21.40
N LEU A 395 -1.40 -12.24 21.37
CA LEU A 395 0.07 -12.26 21.42
C LEU A 395 0.69 -11.51 20.23
N VAL A 396 0.19 -11.76 19.03
CA VAL A 396 0.62 -11.08 17.81
C VAL A 396 0.40 -9.57 17.93
N LEU A 397 -0.76 -9.16 18.42
CA LEU A 397 -1.09 -7.76 18.67
C LEU A 397 -0.22 -7.13 19.78
N MET A 398 0.05 -7.87 20.88
CA MET A 398 0.98 -7.42 21.92
C MET A 398 2.37 -7.14 21.35
N ARG A 399 2.90 -8.06 20.54
CA ARG A 399 4.21 -7.87 19.89
C ARG A 399 4.21 -6.64 18.98
N ARG A 400 3.13 -6.42 18.24
CA ARG A 400 2.99 -5.23 17.40
C ARG A 400 2.88 -3.95 18.22
N MET A 401 2.13 -3.94 19.33
CA MET A 401 2.04 -2.79 20.23
C MET A 401 3.41 -2.44 20.82
N PHE A 402 4.22 -3.44 21.16
CA PHE A 402 5.60 -3.22 21.59
C PHE A 402 6.40 -2.49 20.49
N THR A 403 6.39 -2.97 19.25
CA THR A 403 7.14 -2.33 18.14
C THR A 403 6.64 -0.94 17.81
N CYS A 404 5.37 -0.65 18.05
CA CYS A 404 4.78 0.67 17.91
C CYS A 404 4.96 1.58 19.14
N GLN A 405 5.72 1.14 20.16
CA GLN A 405 5.93 1.85 21.44
C GLN A 405 4.62 2.16 22.21
N GLN A 406 3.57 1.38 21.95
CA GLN A 406 2.26 1.47 22.63
C GLN A 406 2.22 0.56 23.86
N ILE A 407 3.14 0.79 24.82
CA ILE A 407 3.32 -0.09 26.00
C ILE A 407 2.07 -0.17 26.88
N PRO A 408 1.32 0.91 27.16
CA PRO A 408 0.07 0.78 27.93
C PRO A 408 -0.92 -0.19 27.27
N LYS A 409 -1.10 -0.08 25.95
CA LYS A 409 -2.02 -0.97 25.21
C LYS A 409 -1.53 -2.42 25.17
N MET A 410 -0.22 -2.62 25.07
CA MET A 410 0.38 -3.95 25.19
C MET A 410 0.06 -4.59 26.54
N MET A 411 0.12 -3.81 27.65
CA MET A 411 -0.18 -4.32 29.00
C MET A 411 -1.67 -4.62 29.20
N GLU A 412 -2.58 -3.85 28.56
CA GLU A 412 -4.01 -4.18 28.52
C GLU A 412 -4.24 -5.52 27.81
N LEU A 413 -3.60 -5.73 26.65
CA LEU A 413 -3.68 -6.99 25.91
C LEU A 413 -3.10 -8.17 26.70
N LYS A 414 -2.01 -7.95 27.46
CA LYS A 414 -1.49 -8.97 28.38
C LYS A 414 -2.54 -9.41 29.41
N ALA A 415 -3.17 -8.45 30.09
CA ALA A 415 -4.21 -8.76 31.06
C ALA A 415 -5.37 -9.51 30.43
N LEU A 416 -5.73 -9.15 29.17
CA LEU A 416 -6.75 -9.84 28.40
C LEU A 416 -6.34 -11.29 28.06
N LEU A 417 -5.08 -11.51 27.66
CA LEU A 417 -4.54 -12.85 27.41
C LEU A 417 -4.63 -13.74 28.65
N GLU A 418 -4.20 -13.22 29.80
CA GLU A 418 -4.26 -13.94 31.07
C GLU A 418 -5.71 -14.29 31.48
N ALA A 419 -6.65 -13.38 31.19
CA ALA A 419 -8.08 -13.63 31.39
C ALA A 419 -8.59 -14.71 30.43
N ALA A 420 -8.26 -14.61 29.14
CA ALA A 420 -8.65 -15.60 28.13
C ALA A 420 -8.16 -17.01 28.48
N VAL A 421 -6.89 -17.15 28.89
CA VAL A 421 -6.31 -18.44 29.28
C VAL A 421 -6.99 -19.03 30.54
N ARG A 422 -7.43 -18.18 31.48
CA ARG A 422 -8.17 -18.60 32.67
C ARG A 422 -9.61 -19.01 32.37
N GLU A 423 -10.27 -18.30 31.48
CA GLU A 423 -11.66 -18.52 31.10
C GLU A 423 -11.83 -19.72 30.17
N HIS A 424 -10.75 -20.22 29.56
CA HIS A 424 -10.71 -21.36 28.66
C HIS A 424 -9.93 -22.57 29.28
N PRO A 425 -10.48 -23.21 30.33
CA PRO A 425 -9.81 -24.37 30.98
C PRO A 425 -9.69 -25.58 30.07
N GLU A 426 -10.46 -25.65 28.99
CA GLU A 426 -10.42 -26.69 27.96
C GLU A 426 -9.17 -26.63 27.08
N LEU A 427 -8.44 -25.48 27.05
CA LEU A 427 -7.17 -25.38 26.34
C LEU A 427 -6.19 -26.44 26.85
N PRO A 428 -5.54 -27.22 25.96
CA PRO A 428 -4.52 -28.20 26.37
C PRO A 428 -3.43 -27.52 27.22
N ALA A 429 -2.99 -28.20 28.28
CA ALA A 429 -1.96 -27.65 29.16
C ALA A 429 -0.69 -27.21 28.41
N GLN A 430 -0.35 -27.92 27.34
CA GLN A 430 0.76 -27.59 26.44
C GLN A 430 0.56 -26.26 25.71
N GLU A 431 -0.63 -26.05 25.15
CA GLU A 431 -0.91 -24.79 24.43
C GLU A 431 -1.02 -23.62 25.40
N ARG A 432 -1.60 -23.81 26.56
CA ARG A 432 -1.59 -22.82 27.63
C ARG A 432 -0.18 -22.42 28.03
N GLY A 433 0.73 -23.41 28.15
CA GLY A 433 2.16 -23.15 28.40
C GLY A 433 2.83 -22.39 27.27
N ASN A 434 2.50 -22.70 26.00
CA ASN A 434 3.01 -21.99 24.83
C ASN A 434 2.57 -20.51 24.84
N LEU A 435 1.30 -20.24 25.09
CA LEU A 435 0.76 -18.88 25.12
C LEU A 435 1.38 -18.02 26.23
N LEU A 436 1.44 -18.55 27.46
CA LEU A 436 2.01 -17.83 28.59
C LEU A 436 3.54 -17.68 28.48
N GLY A 437 4.23 -18.70 27.96
CA GLY A 437 5.66 -18.62 27.70
C GLY A 437 6.01 -17.62 26.62
N GLU A 438 5.23 -17.55 25.54
CA GLU A 438 5.42 -16.55 24.49
C GLU A 438 5.09 -15.14 24.98
N CYS A 439 4.12 -14.99 25.90
CA CYS A 439 3.88 -13.74 26.62
C CYS A 439 5.12 -13.31 27.42
N ASP A 440 5.75 -14.23 28.18
CA ASP A 440 7.00 -13.94 28.90
C ASP A 440 8.12 -13.50 27.94
N LEU A 441 8.23 -14.15 26.77
CA LEU A 441 9.18 -13.74 25.74
C LEU A 441 8.94 -12.29 25.26
N ILE A 442 7.69 -11.92 24.98
CA ILE A 442 7.36 -10.55 24.56
C ILE A 442 7.67 -9.55 25.68
N LEU A 443 7.34 -9.90 26.93
CA LEU A 443 7.65 -9.06 28.10
C LEU A 443 9.15 -8.90 28.32
N SER A 444 9.96 -9.88 27.92
CA SER A 444 11.41 -9.80 28.06
C SER A 444 12.01 -8.61 27.29
N PHE A 445 11.37 -8.20 26.20
CA PHE A 445 11.81 -7.03 25.41
C PHE A 445 11.64 -5.70 26.16
N LEU A 446 10.75 -5.63 27.17
CA LEU A 446 10.65 -4.48 28.07
C LEU A 446 11.84 -4.37 29.04
N MET A 447 12.53 -5.49 29.26
CA MET A 447 13.72 -5.56 30.10
C MET A 447 14.98 -5.17 29.31
N TYR A 448 14.82 -4.38 28.25
CA TYR A 448 15.90 -3.84 27.44
C TYR A 448 17.05 -3.35 28.34
N ASN A 449 18.27 -3.71 27.98
CA ASN A 449 19.52 -3.45 28.71
C ASN A 449 19.62 -4.04 30.14
N ASP A 450 18.77 -5.02 30.51
CA ASP A 450 18.87 -5.77 31.76
C ASP A 450 18.87 -7.27 31.49
N ILE A 451 20.05 -7.82 31.16
CA ILE A 451 20.19 -9.23 30.81
C ILE A 451 19.72 -10.16 31.93
N THR A 452 19.89 -9.78 33.20
CA THR A 452 19.46 -10.60 34.35
C THR A 452 17.94 -10.72 34.42
N ARG A 453 17.20 -9.63 34.25
CA ARG A 453 15.73 -9.67 34.22
C ARG A 453 15.23 -10.35 32.96
N MET A 454 15.83 -10.08 31.80
CA MET A 454 15.52 -10.72 30.53
C MET A 454 15.70 -12.23 30.63
N SER A 455 16.81 -12.70 31.17
CA SER A 455 17.14 -14.12 31.38
C SER A 455 16.10 -14.86 32.20
N ARG A 456 15.57 -14.26 33.25
CA ARG A 456 14.50 -14.86 34.07
C ARG A 456 13.27 -15.18 33.23
N LEU A 457 12.87 -14.23 32.36
CA LEU A 457 11.73 -14.41 31.47
C LEU A 457 12.00 -15.42 30.37
N HIS A 458 13.20 -15.44 29.76
CA HIS A 458 13.60 -16.47 28.79
C HIS A 458 13.63 -17.88 29.40
N ARG A 459 14.12 -18.03 30.60
CA ARG A 459 14.09 -19.34 31.32
C ARG A 459 12.65 -19.75 31.64
N SER A 460 11.79 -18.82 32.06
CA SER A 460 10.37 -19.07 32.28
C SER A 460 9.69 -19.53 30.99
N ALA A 461 9.85 -18.78 29.91
CA ALA A 461 9.33 -19.11 28.59
C ALA A 461 9.83 -20.49 28.09
N SER A 462 11.14 -20.76 28.19
CA SER A 462 11.76 -22.01 27.73
C SER A 462 11.27 -23.24 28.49
N ARG A 463 10.82 -23.09 29.74
CA ARG A 463 10.21 -24.18 30.53
C ARG A 463 8.77 -24.47 30.13
N GLN A 464 8.03 -23.43 29.74
CA GLN A 464 6.62 -23.51 29.43
C GLN A 464 6.36 -23.89 27.97
N MET A 465 7.20 -23.39 27.05
CA MET A 465 6.99 -23.56 25.61
C MET A 465 7.51 -24.91 25.10
N THR A 466 6.68 -25.57 24.32
CA THR A 466 6.99 -26.82 23.62
C THR A 466 7.16 -26.63 22.12
N ARG A 467 6.73 -25.49 21.61
CA ARG A 467 6.94 -25.00 20.22
C ARG A 467 7.69 -23.68 20.23
N PRO A 468 8.33 -23.30 19.12
CA PRO A 468 8.87 -21.96 18.95
C PRO A 468 7.79 -20.88 19.00
N ALA A 469 8.21 -19.66 19.30
CA ALA A 469 7.35 -18.48 19.25
C ALA A 469 6.81 -18.23 17.82
N VAL A 470 5.55 -17.87 17.71
CA VAL A 470 4.91 -17.49 16.46
C VAL A 470 5.19 -16.02 16.13
N THR A 471 5.27 -15.18 17.17
CA THR A 471 5.40 -13.71 17.03
C THR A 471 6.82 -13.24 16.71
N LEU A 472 7.80 -14.12 16.68
CA LEU A 472 9.20 -13.82 16.41
C LEU A 472 9.78 -14.75 15.36
N ARG A 473 10.30 -14.18 14.26
CA ARG A 473 10.99 -14.94 13.23
C ARG A 473 12.49 -14.99 13.50
N ASN A 474 13.13 -16.11 13.16
CA ASN A 474 14.57 -16.29 13.32
C ASN A 474 15.41 -15.33 12.46
N SER A 475 14.85 -14.81 11.37
CA SER A 475 15.45 -13.80 10.46
C SER A 475 15.12 -12.35 10.83
N GLY A 476 14.43 -12.12 11.96
CA GLY A 476 14.04 -10.78 12.41
C GLY A 476 15.23 -9.93 12.90
N SER A 477 15.01 -8.63 13.05
CA SER A 477 16.01 -7.70 13.61
C SER A 477 16.43 -8.12 15.01
N TRP A 478 17.72 -8.03 15.32
CA TRP A 478 18.27 -8.47 16.61
C TRP A 478 18.40 -7.32 17.63
N THR A 479 19.12 -6.27 17.29
CA THR A 479 19.71 -5.34 18.27
C THR A 479 18.94 -4.05 18.48
N PHE A 480 17.66 -3.96 18.19
CA PHE A 480 16.88 -2.71 18.30
C PHE A 480 17.57 -1.49 17.63
N GLY A 481 18.31 -1.73 16.56
CA GLY A 481 19.07 -0.70 15.82
C GLY A 481 20.49 -0.47 16.31
N SER A 482 20.97 -1.19 17.35
CA SER A 482 22.37 -1.16 17.77
C SER A 482 23.19 -2.25 17.07
N PRO A 483 24.33 -1.91 16.43
CA PRO A 483 25.24 -2.90 15.85
C PRO A 483 26.13 -3.58 16.90
N SER A 484 25.99 -3.25 18.18
CA SER A 484 26.78 -3.76 19.30
C SER A 484 25.89 -4.48 20.31
N VAL A 485 26.18 -5.74 20.58
CA VAL A 485 25.50 -6.53 21.61
C VAL A 485 25.92 -6.08 23.02
N LEU A 486 27.22 -5.77 23.20
CA LEU A 486 27.74 -5.26 24.47
C LEU A 486 27.08 -3.95 24.88
N MET A 487 27.00 -2.98 23.96
CA MET A 487 26.38 -1.66 24.24
C MET A 487 24.91 -1.78 24.59
N MET A 488 24.24 -2.83 24.16
CA MET A 488 22.86 -3.09 24.49
C MET A 488 22.66 -3.51 25.95
N TYR A 489 23.62 -4.23 26.56
CA TYR A 489 23.47 -4.82 27.89
C TYR A 489 24.39 -4.24 28.95
N TYR A 490 25.56 -3.68 28.62
CA TYR A 490 26.48 -3.11 29.58
C TYR A 490 25.90 -1.86 30.25
N ARG A 491 25.78 -1.86 31.57
CA ARG A 491 25.05 -0.85 32.32
C ARG A 491 25.86 -0.14 33.43
N ALA A 492 26.69 -0.88 34.12
CA ALA A 492 27.42 -0.35 35.26
C ALA A 492 28.88 -0.82 35.30
N PRO A 493 29.82 0.03 35.68
CA PRO A 493 31.21 -0.34 35.89
C PRO A 493 31.32 -1.53 36.87
N GLY A 494 32.15 -2.51 36.52
CA GLY A 494 32.39 -3.70 37.35
C GLY A 494 31.40 -4.87 37.13
N GLU A 495 30.27 -4.67 36.46
CA GLU A 495 29.26 -5.72 36.24
C GLU A 495 29.51 -6.55 34.97
N LEU A 496 30.46 -6.18 34.12
CA LEU A 496 30.69 -6.81 32.81
C LEU A 496 30.85 -8.35 32.86
N GLY A 497 31.65 -8.85 33.81
CA GLY A 497 31.87 -10.30 33.95
C GLY A 497 30.62 -11.05 34.30
N LYS A 498 29.76 -10.48 35.15
CA LYS A 498 28.48 -11.03 35.53
C LYS A 498 27.47 -10.98 34.37
N GLU A 499 27.43 -9.89 33.63
CA GLU A 499 26.55 -9.73 32.46
C GLU A 499 26.93 -10.71 31.35
N LEU A 500 28.22 -10.94 31.10
CA LEU A 500 28.73 -11.95 30.16
C LEU A 500 28.34 -13.37 30.61
N ALA A 501 28.51 -13.69 31.86
CA ALA A 501 28.13 -15.02 32.39
C ALA A 501 26.61 -15.25 32.22
N GLU A 502 25.80 -14.25 32.55
CA GLU A 502 24.35 -14.31 32.39
C GLU A 502 23.94 -14.43 30.91
N MET A 503 24.67 -13.75 29.99
CA MET A 503 24.44 -13.87 28.55
C MET A 503 24.64 -15.31 28.06
N TYR A 504 25.76 -15.95 28.44
CA TYR A 504 26.03 -17.33 28.09
C TYR A 504 24.97 -18.32 28.65
N GLU A 505 24.45 -18.05 29.84
CA GLU A 505 23.37 -18.86 30.40
C GLU A 505 21.99 -18.59 29.80
N CYS A 506 21.72 -17.35 29.40
CA CYS A 506 20.44 -16.91 28.88
C CYS A 506 20.19 -17.41 27.46
N MET A 507 21.19 -17.26 26.58
CA MET A 507 21.00 -17.44 25.15
C MET A 507 20.56 -18.83 24.71
N PRO A 508 21.00 -19.96 25.31
CA PRO A 508 20.45 -21.27 24.97
C PRO A 508 18.94 -21.40 25.18
N HIS A 509 18.40 -20.76 26.23
CA HIS A 509 16.95 -20.70 26.47
C HIS A 509 16.22 -19.89 25.41
N TYR A 510 16.78 -18.74 25.04
CA TYR A 510 16.24 -17.89 24.00
C TYR A 510 16.26 -18.58 22.63
N TYR A 511 17.38 -19.20 22.25
CA TYR A 511 17.51 -19.91 20.96
C TYR A 511 16.51 -21.05 20.82
N LYS A 512 16.25 -21.78 21.91
CA LYS A 512 15.28 -22.88 21.93
C LYS A 512 13.88 -22.41 21.54
N ILE A 513 13.45 -21.24 22.05
CA ILE A 513 12.07 -20.74 21.86
C ILE A 513 11.92 -19.83 20.63
N THR A 514 13.02 -19.47 19.94
CA THR A 514 13.03 -18.54 18.81
C THR A 514 13.61 -19.15 17.53
N GLN A 515 13.77 -20.47 17.47
CA GLN A 515 14.40 -21.17 16.33
C GLN A 515 15.82 -20.66 16.02
N GLY A 516 16.57 -20.27 17.03
CA GLY A 516 17.95 -19.81 16.86
C GLY A 516 18.12 -18.35 16.48
N HIS A 517 17.08 -17.51 16.62
CA HIS A 517 17.21 -16.06 16.38
C HIS A 517 18.35 -15.46 17.18
N GLY A 518 19.22 -14.70 16.52
CA GLY A 518 20.38 -14.03 17.14
C GLY A 518 21.49 -14.98 17.59
N GLN A 519 21.58 -16.18 17.03
CA GLN A 519 22.55 -17.20 17.44
C GLN A 519 23.99 -16.73 17.18
N GLY A 520 24.79 -16.72 18.25
CA GLY A 520 26.14 -16.17 18.29
C GLY A 520 26.27 -14.85 19.05
N ALA A 521 25.17 -14.30 19.58
CA ALA A 521 25.18 -13.02 20.30
C ALA A 521 26.07 -13.04 21.53
N GLU A 522 26.13 -14.15 22.27
CA GLU A 522 27.02 -14.34 23.42
C GLU A 522 28.49 -14.24 23.03
N LEU A 523 28.85 -14.78 21.87
CA LEU A 523 30.21 -14.71 21.35
C LEU A 523 30.57 -13.29 20.87
N VAL A 524 29.64 -12.59 20.22
CA VAL A 524 29.82 -11.20 19.80
C VAL A 524 30.02 -10.31 21.02
N MET A 525 29.19 -10.45 22.06
CA MET A 525 29.33 -9.67 23.30
C MET A 525 30.66 -9.90 23.99
N ASP A 526 31.14 -11.16 24.08
CA ASP A 526 32.42 -11.48 24.68
C ASP A 526 33.61 -10.93 23.83
N ALA A 527 33.49 -11.01 22.49
CA ALA A 527 34.48 -10.42 21.59
C ALA A 527 34.57 -8.90 21.76
N GLU A 528 33.43 -8.23 21.85
CA GLU A 528 33.37 -6.78 22.10
C GLU A 528 33.94 -6.42 23.49
N ALA A 529 33.66 -7.23 24.52
CA ALA A 529 34.24 -7.02 25.85
C ALA A 529 35.78 -7.20 25.84
N ALA A 530 36.29 -8.21 25.18
CA ALA A 530 37.73 -8.41 25.00
C ALA A 530 38.36 -7.23 24.24
N PHE A 531 37.72 -6.73 23.20
CA PHE A 531 38.15 -5.53 22.46
C PHE A 531 38.25 -4.30 23.37
N MET A 532 37.19 -4.04 24.17
CA MET A 532 37.16 -2.88 25.08
C MET A 532 38.21 -2.98 26.20
N GLN A 533 38.62 -4.18 26.56
CA GLN A 533 39.69 -4.45 27.54
C GLN A 533 41.11 -4.43 26.93
N GLY A 534 41.23 -4.23 25.60
CA GLY A 534 42.50 -4.25 24.90
C GLY A 534 43.05 -5.65 24.61
N HIS A 535 42.27 -6.72 24.83
CA HIS A 535 42.67 -8.11 24.55
C HIS A 535 42.35 -8.46 23.08
N PHE A 536 43.02 -7.82 22.14
CA PHE A 536 42.71 -7.86 20.72
C PHE A 536 42.79 -9.26 20.10
N GLU A 537 43.83 -10.04 20.43
CA GLU A 537 43.94 -11.43 19.93
C GLU A 537 42.76 -12.28 20.33
N ARG A 538 42.30 -12.16 21.59
CA ARG A 538 41.12 -12.84 22.08
C ARG A 538 39.87 -12.32 21.37
N ALA A 539 39.75 -11.03 21.13
CA ALA A 539 38.63 -10.42 20.44
C ALA A 539 38.51 -10.96 19.00
N VAL A 540 39.60 -11.04 18.28
CA VAL A 540 39.66 -11.63 16.90
C VAL A 540 39.24 -13.09 16.93
N LEU A 541 39.76 -13.90 17.85
CA LEU A 541 39.37 -15.33 17.95
C LEU A 541 37.88 -15.54 18.20
N LEU A 542 37.32 -14.77 19.13
CA LEU A 542 35.89 -14.84 19.48
C LEU A 542 35.03 -14.33 18.31
N LEU A 543 35.48 -13.28 17.63
CA LEU A 543 34.82 -12.72 16.45
C LEU A 543 34.69 -13.76 15.33
N GLU A 544 35.78 -14.47 15.00
CA GLU A 544 35.78 -15.52 13.98
C GLU A 544 34.84 -16.68 14.36
N ARG A 545 34.81 -17.06 15.63
CA ARG A 545 33.82 -18.05 16.13
C ARG A 545 32.39 -17.56 15.99
N ALA A 546 32.13 -16.29 16.30
CA ALA A 546 30.82 -15.66 16.14
C ALA A 546 30.38 -15.66 14.66
N ARG A 547 31.29 -15.28 13.74
CA ARG A 547 31.03 -15.29 12.29
C ARG A 547 30.66 -16.67 11.78
N VAL A 548 31.46 -17.69 12.13
CA VAL A 548 31.16 -19.07 11.74
C VAL A 548 29.79 -19.50 12.27
N ARG A 549 29.48 -19.14 13.50
CA ARG A 549 28.17 -19.47 14.12
C ARG A 549 27.04 -18.76 13.43
N ALA A 550 27.14 -17.44 13.20
CA ALA A 550 26.13 -16.65 12.50
C ALA A 550 25.88 -17.17 11.08
N ALA A 551 26.95 -17.43 10.33
CA ALA A 551 26.85 -17.94 8.96
C ALA A 551 26.21 -19.35 8.92
N SER A 552 26.61 -20.27 9.80
CA SER A 552 26.05 -21.64 9.85
C SER A 552 24.56 -21.68 10.21
N CYS A 553 24.04 -20.61 10.84
CA CYS A 553 22.66 -20.51 11.29
C CYS A 553 21.83 -19.49 10.49
N GLY A 554 22.39 -18.89 9.42
CA GLY A 554 21.70 -17.89 8.61
C GLY A 554 21.34 -16.61 9.37
N GLN A 555 22.18 -16.19 10.34
CA GLN A 555 21.91 -15.04 11.20
C GLN A 555 22.60 -13.79 10.65
N GLU A 556 22.04 -13.18 9.61
CA GLU A 556 22.61 -12.00 8.91
C GLU A 556 22.81 -10.80 9.84
N ASN A 557 21.87 -10.57 10.76
CA ASN A 557 22.00 -9.50 11.75
C ASN A 557 23.21 -9.69 12.69
N MET A 558 23.53 -10.94 13.05
CA MET A 558 24.74 -11.24 13.83
C MET A 558 26.01 -11.09 12.98
N ALA A 559 25.94 -11.44 11.71
CA ALA A 559 27.04 -11.19 10.77
C ALA A 559 27.37 -9.68 10.67
N LEU A 560 26.37 -8.82 10.58
CA LEU A 560 26.53 -7.35 10.60
C LEU A 560 27.15 -6.86 11.92
N CYS A 561 26.78 -7.43 13.08
CA CYS A 561 27.44 -7.10 14.35
C CYS A 561 28.91 -7.52 14.35
N CYS A 562 29.23 -8.68 13.77
CA CYS A 562 30.61 -9.13 13.59
C CYS A 562 31.41 -8.18 12.67
N ASP A 563 30.82 -7.73 11.56
CA ASP A 563 31.49 -6.82 10.63
C ASP A 563 31.74 -5.45 11.26
N PHE A 564 30.81 -4.96 12.08
CA PHE A 564 31.02 -3.74 12.84
C PHE A 564 32.18 -3.85 13.82
N LEU A 565 32.31 -4.96 14.54
CA LEU A 565 33.45 -5.19 15.43
C LEU A 565 34.77 -5.36 14.65
N ALA A 566 34.74 -6.06 13.50
CA ALA A 566 35.92 -6.20 12.63
C ALA A 566 36.41 -4.82 12.14
N LEU A 567 35.49 -3.95 11.75
CA LEU A 567 35.84 -2.58 11.36
C LEU A 567 36.55 -1.83 12.51
N ARG A 568 36.03 -1.95 13.72
CA ARG A 568 36.64 -1.33 14.91
C ARG A 568 38.07 -1.87 15.20
N LEU A 569 38.26 -3.18 15.09
CA LEU A 569 39.57 -3.83 15.21
C LEU A 569 40.56 -3.30 14.14
N SER A 570 40.11 -3.24 12.90
CA SER A 570 40.96 -2.71 11.79
C SER A 570 41.35 -1.25 11.99
N LEU A 571 40.46 -0.42 12.55
CA LEU A 571 40.77 0.98 12.91
C LEU A 571 41.82 1.07 14.01
N CYS A 572 41.96 0.04 14.84
CA CYS A 572 43.02 -0.07 15.88
C CYS A 572 44.28 -0.75 15.36
N GLY A 573 44.39 -1.04 14.04
CA GLY A 573 45.53 -1.67 13.43
C GLY A 573 45.66 -3.17 13.70
N GLN A 574 44.54 -3.84 13.96
CA GLN A 574 44.48 -5.29 14.26
C GLN A 574 43.85 -6.09 13.10
#